data_e7eea28672a496ecb6421c5516c1a3d9
#
_entry.id   e7eea28672a496ecb6421c5516c1a3d9
#
_cell.length_a   1.000
_cell.length_b   1.000
_cell.length_c   1.000
_cell.angle_alpha   90.00
_cell.angle_beta   90.00
_cell.angle_gamma   90.00
#
_symmetry.space_group_name_H-M   'P 1'
#
loop_
_entity.id
_entity.type
_entity.pdbx_description
1 polymer ?
#
loop_
_entity_poly.entity_id
_entity_poly.type
_entity_poly.pdbx_seq_one_letter_code
_entity_poly.pdbx_strand_id
1 'polypeptide(L)'
;MANPNARLSLALKACSSNVPENGAMIINANEATDYSRLGEAVCIQWFKPTCDRLIEKGLTTTQDFTSTANFALVEITRSKPQSLGLIAKAFDSIIENSILMVDGNKTDGIESHLKILRNLFDIDGVISKSHGKIFWFKKTQRPKILNQWLQGLEPATVDQGYKTRAGIFSANHIDKASALLLENLPNHLSGKGVDLGAGWGYLSNELLKNNDKIKSICLVEADWNALNCAKLNINDSRAKFEWADATHHKDNGYDFIVMNPPFHQSRKAEPDIGKSFIQRASELLSPKGQLWMVANRQLAYETTLDTYFTAVNSITETPQFKVINASRPKKRIFK
;
A
#
# COMPACT_ATOMS: atom_id res chain seq x y z
N MET A 1 -7.51 -1.45 -21.09
CA MET A 1 -7.47 -1.13 -19.64
C MET A 1 -8.89 -1.00 -19.12
N ALA A 2 -9.15 -1.42 -17.88
CA ALA A 2 -10.46 -1.19 -17.25
C ALA A 2 -10.64 0.33 -17.07
N ASN A 3 -11.81 0.85 -17.43
CA ASN A 3 -12.14 2.26 -17.23
C ASN A 3 -13.23 2.37 -16.15
N PRO A 4 -12.89 2.60 -14.87
CA PRO A 4 -13.84 2.70 -13.79
C PRO A 4 -14.80 3.89 -13.96
N ASN A 5 -14.37 4.98 -14.59
CA ASN A 5 -15.21 6.16 -14.87
C ASN A 5 -16.50 5.81 -15.62
N ALA A 6 -16.43 4.85 -16.54
CA ALA A 6 -17.60 4.45 -17.33
C ALA A 6 -18.66 3.75 -16.46
N ARG A 7 -18.26 3.01 -15.40
CA ARG A 7 -19.19 2.36 -14.46
C ARG A 7 -19.80 3.38 -13.52
N LEU A 8 -18.94 4.17 -12.87
CA LEU A 8 -19.36 5.19 -11.91
C LEU A 8 -20.32 6.19 -12.55
N SER A 9 -19.98 6.73 -13.73
CA SER A 9 -20.84 7.69 -14.43
C SER A 9 -22.23 7.14 -14.73
N LEU A 10 -22.34 5.85 -15.13
CA LEU A 10 -23.64 5.21 -15.36
C LEU A 10 -24.40 4.96 -14.07
N ALA A 11 -23.74 4.52 -13.01
CA ALA A 11 -24.36 4.29 -11.71
C ALA A 11 -24.91 5.59 -11.11
N LEU A 12 -24.13 6.66 -11.15
CA LEU A 12 -24.58 7.99 -10.66
C LEU A 12 -25.78 8.52 -11.45
N LYS A 13 -25.86 8.26 -12.76
CA LYS A 13 -27.05 8.59 -13.56
C LYS A 13 -28.28 7.79 -13.13
N ALA A 14 -28.11 6.49 -12.86
CA ALA A 14 -29.20 5.62 -12.41
C ALA A 14 -29.70 5.99 -10.99
N CYS A 15 -28.84 6.57 -10.16
CA CYS A 15 -29.15 6.99 -8.79
C CYS A 15 -29.38 8.50 -8.65
N SER A 16 -29.53 9.25 -9.72
CA SER A 16 -29.45 10.72 -9.76
C SER A 16 -30.27 11.47 -8.69
N SER A 17 -31.41 10.92 -8.28
CA SER A 17 -32.25 11.49 -7.22
C SER A 17 -31.75 11.24 -5.79
N ASN A 18 -30.75 10.38 -5.62
CA ASN A 18 -30.27 9.91 -4.31
C ASN A 18 -28.75 10.12 -4.11
N VAL A 19 -28.09 10.78 -5.04
CA VAL A 19 -26.67 11.17 -4.90
C VAL A 19 -26.62 12.58 -4.34
N PRO A 20 -26.08 12.81 -3.14
CA PRO A 20 -26.01 14.14 -2.55
C PRO A 20 -24.99 15.01 -3.30
N GLU A 21 -25.23 16.31 -3.31
CA GLU A 21 -24.26 17.29 -3.84
C GLU A 21 -23.02 17.40 -2.94
N ASN A 22 -23.15 17.10 -1.65
CA ASN A 22 -22.10 17.20 -0.65
C ASN A 22 -22.16 16.05 0.35
N GLY A 23 -21.06 15.77 1.05
CA GLY A 23 -20.99 14.77 2.10
C GLY A 23 -20.82 13.34 1.58
N ALA A 24 -20.23 13.17 0.41
CA ALA A 24 -19.82 11.87 -0.11
C ALA A 24 -18.47 11.44 0.49
N MET A 25 -18.36 10.14 0.80
CA MET A 25 -17.13 9.50 1.26
C MET A 25 -16.71 8.45 0.23
N ILE A 26 -15.46 8.53 -0.23
CA ILE A 26 -14.91 7.60 -1.22
C ILE A 26 -13.80 6.80 -0.54
N ILE A 27 -14.02 5.52 -0.33
CA ILE A 27 -13.13 4.64 0.41
C ILE A 27 -12.24 3.88 -0.55
N ASN A 28 -10.94 3.87 -0.30
CA ASN A 28 -9.90 3.34 -1.16
C ASN A 28 -9.90 4.03 -2.54
N ALA A 29 -10.07 5.36 -2.52
CA ALA A 29 -10.19 6.20 -3.71
C ALA A 29 -9.03 5.99 -4.69
N ASN A 30 -9.35 5.90 -5.98
CA ASN A 30 -8.38 5.64 -7.05
C ASN A 30 -8.14 6.92 -7.86
N GLU A 31 -6.89 7.29 -8.07
CA GLU A 31 -6.51 8.47 -8.85
C GLU A 31 -6.96 8.43 -10.32
N ALA A 32 -7.25 7.25 -10.88
CA ALA A 32 -7.76 7.11 -12.25
C ALA A 32 -9.27 7.36 -12.37
N THR A 33 -10.00 7.42 -11.23
CA THR A 33 -11.45 7.62 -11.21
C THR A 33 -11.77 9.13 -11.14
N ASP A 34 -12.74 9.55 -11.95
CA ASP A 34 -13.28 10.90 -11.93
C ASP A 34 -14.47 10.97 -10.96
N TYR A 35 -14.28 11.66 -9.84
CA TYR A 35 -15.27 11.86 -8.78
C TYR A 35 -16.00 13.20 -8.85
N SER A 36 -15.79 14.02 -9.87
CA SER A 36 -16.33 15.38 -10.01
C SER A 36 -17.85 15.47 -9.84
N ARG A 37 -18.57 14.37 -10.10
CA ARG A 37 -20.04 14.29 -9.94
C ARG A 37 -20.49 14.02 -8.49
N LEU A 38 -19.57 13.80 -7.57
CA LEU A 38 -19.87 13.57 -6.15
C LEU A 38 -19.71 14.85 -5.32
N GLY A 39 -19.53 15.99 -5.98
CA GLY A 39 -19.39 17.30 -5.31
C GLY A 39 -18.18 17.34 -4.37
N GLU A 40 -18.36 17.93 -3.19
CA GLU A 40 -17.34 17.96 -2.14
C GLU A 40 -17.26 16.59 -1.45
N ALA A 41 -16.47 15.70 -2.04
CA ALA A 41 -16.23 14.35 -1.52
C ALA A 41 -14.91 14.28 -0.73
N VAL A 42 -14.92 13.47 0.34
CA VAL A 42 -13.71 13.13 1.09
C VAL A 42 -13.21 11.76 0.65
N CYS A 43 -11.98 11.71 0.16
CA CYS A 43 -11.31 10.49 -0.28
C CYS A 43 -10.53 9.87 0.88
N ILE A 44 -10.89 8.66 1.29
CA ILE A 44 -10.13 7.87 2.25
C ILE A 44 -9.13 7.04 1.46
N GLN A 45 -7.84 7.30 1.69
CA GLN A 45 -6.77 6.59 0.99
C GLN A 45 -5.56 6.41 1.91
N TRP A 46 -4.97 5.23 1.88
CA TRP A 46 -3.85 4.83 2.76
C TRP A 46 -2.51 4.69 2.02
N PHE A 47 -2.52 4.71 0.68
CA PHE A 47 -1.30 4.62 -0.12
C PHE A 47 -0.82 6.02 -0.52
N LYS A 48 0.33 6.44 0.01
CA LYS A 48 0.85 7.82 -0.11
C LYS A 48 0.91 8.34 -1.55
N PRO A 49 1.45 7.60 -2.54
CA PRO A 49 1.48 8.06 -3.92
C PRO A 49 0.09 8.36 -4.50
N THR A 50 -0.92 7.55 -4.15
CA THR A 50 -2.30 7.80 -4.58
C THR A 50 -2.91 9.00 -3.86
N CYS A 51 -2.66 9.15 -2.54
CA CYS A 51 -3.07 10.35 -1.81
C CYS A 51 -2.55 11.62 -2.47
N ASP A 52 -1.26 11.66 -2.80
CA ASP A 52 -0.63 12.84 -3.38
C ASP A 52 -1.25 13.20 -4.73
N ARG A 53 -1.50 12.20 -5.59
CA ARG A 53 -2.15 12.41 -6.88
C ARG A 53 -3.62 12.85 -6.76
N LEU A 54 -4.35 12.39 -5.74
CA LEU A 54 -5.71 12.86 -5.47
C LEU A 54 -5.70 14.33 -5.00
N ILE A 55 -4.74 14.70 -4.14
CA ILE A 55 -4.55 16.09 -3.69
C ILE A 55 -4.20 17.00 -4.86
N GLU A 56 -3.29 16.58 -5.75
CA GLU A 56 -2.94 17.31 -6.97
C GLU A 56 -4.14 17.56 -7.90
N LYS A 57 -5.15 16.68 -7.84
CA LYS A 57 -6.44 16.83 -8.53
C LYS A 57 -7.45 17.70 -7.77
N GLY A 58 -7.07 18.29 -6.65
CA GLY A 58 -7.93 19.14 -5.83
C GLY A 58 -8.90 18.38 -4.92
N LEU A 59 -8.71 17.07 -4.69
CA LEU A 59 -9.57 16.28 -3.84
C LEU A 59 -9.04 16.27 -2.39
N THR A 60 -9.95 16.37 -1.43
CA THR A 60 -9.63 16.23 -0.01
C THR A 60 -9.36 14.77 0.32
N THR A 61 -8.22 14.48 0.95
CA THR A 61 -7.84 13.12 1.36
C THR A 61 -7.65 13.01 2.86
N THR A 62 -7.98 11.84 3.41
CA THR A 62 -7.74 11.47 4.82
C THR A 62 -7.45 9.97 4.92
N GLN A 63 -6.88 9.53 6.05
CA GLN A 63 -6.70 8.12 6.42
C GLN A 63 -7.82 7.62 7.34
N ASP A 64 -8.61 8.55 7.90
CA ASP A 64 -9.65 8.26 8.88
C ASP A 64 -11.04 8.31 8.26
N PHE A 65 -11.93 7.45 8.76
CA PHE A 65 -13.34 7.50 8.38
C PHE A 65 -14.04 8.68 9.05
N THR A 66 -14.78 9.44 8.27
CA THR A 66 -15.68 10.49 8.80
C THR A 66 -16.84 9.84 9.56
N SER A 67 -17.35 10.51 10.58
CA SER A 67 -18.39 9.96 11.46
C SER A 67 -19.78 9.87 10.83
N THR A 68 -20.06 10.71 9.85
CA THR A 68 -21.37 10.76 9.16
C THR A 68 -21.19 11.22 7.72
N ALA A 69 -21.64 10.40 6.78
CA ALA A 69 -21.67 10.73 5.36
C ALA A 69 -23.08 10.47 4.78
N ASN A 70 -23.44 11.21 3.75
CA ASN A 70 -24.72 11.05 3.07
C ASN A 70 -24.67 10.03 1.92
N PHE A 71 -23.48 9.59 1.59
CA PHE A 71 -23.21 8.65 0.50
C PHE A 71 -21.84 8.02 0.71
N ALA A 72 -21.67 6.75 0.39
CA ALA A 72 -20.36 6.12 0.35
C ALA A 72 -20.13 5.35 -0.95
N LEU A 73 -18.94 5.51 -1.52
CA LEU A 73 -18.40 4.65 -2.58
C LEU A 73 -17.22 3.87 -2.03
N VAL A 74 -17.27 2.55 -2.10
CA VAL A 74 -16.14 1.67 -1.75
C VAL A 74 -15.56 1.10 -3.02
N GLU A 75 -14.31 1.43 -3.32
CA GLU A 75 -13.52 0.74 -4.33
C GLU A 75 -12.82 -0.45 -3.67
N ILE A 76 -13.21 -1.69 -4.03
CA ILE A 76 -12.67 -2.89 -3.37
C ILE A 76 -11.20 -3.11 -3.70
N THR A 77 -10.52 -3.78 -2.78
CA THR A 77 -9.13 -4.23 -2.94
C THR A 77 -9.10 -5.71 -3.35
N ARG A 78 -7.91 -6.23 -3.65
CA ARG A 78 -7.70 -7.67 -3.89
C ARG A 78 -7.85 -8.51 -2.62
N SER A 79 -7.73 -7.91 -1.45
CA SER A 79 -7.94 -8.57 -0.17
C SER A 79 -9.42 -8.60 0.17
N LYS A 80 -10.02 -9.78 0.07
CA LYS A 80 -11.45 -9.96 0.41
C LYS A 80 -11.76 -9.57 1.86
N PRO A 81 -10.99 -9.97 2.88
CA PRO A 81 -11.24 -9.55 4.26
C PRO A 81 -11.18 -8.03 4.43
N GLN A 82 -10.18 -7.37 3.82
CA GLN A 82 -10.09 -5.91 3.83
C GLN A 82 -11.31 -5.27 3.16
N SER A 83 -11.67 -5.71 1.96
CA SER A 83 -12.82 -5.15 1.22
C SER A 83 -14.13 -5.28 1.98
N LEU A 84 -14.39 -6.43 2.61
CA LEU A 84 -15.58 -6.64 3.45
C LEU A 84 -15.55 -5.73 4.67
N GLY A 85 -14.40 -5.58 5.32
CA GLY A 85 -14.21 -4.65 6.43
C GLY A 85 -14.45 -3.19 6.03
N LEU A 86 -13.94 -2.77 4.86
CA LEU A 86 -14.18 -1.42 4.32
C LEU A 86 -15.67 -1.17 4.03
N ILE A 87 -16.37 -2.16 3.47
CA ILE A 87 -17.82 -2.09 3.21
C ILE A 87 -18.58 -1.97 4.54
N ALA A 88 -18.21 -2.76 5.56
CA ALA A 88 -18.84 -2.70 6.88
C ALA A 88 -18.61 -1.34 7.54
N LYS A 89 -17.37 -0.83 7.48
CA LYS A 89 -17.03 0.49 8.04
C LYS A 89 -17.75 1.63 7.30
N ALA A 90 -17.84 1.56 5.97
CA ALA A 90 -18.60 2.48 5.15
C ALA A 90 -20.09 2.48 5.53
N PHE A 91 -20.67 1.28 5.67
CA PHE A 91 -22.06 1.11 6.11
C PHE A 91 -22.32 1.78 7.46
N ASP A 92 -21.43 1.60 8.44
CA ASP A 92 -21.56 2.21 9.76
C ASP A 92 -21.37 3.75 9.71
N SER A 93 -20.66 4.27 8.73
CA SER A 93 -20.32 5.70 8.60
C SER A 93 -21.35 6.53 7.80
N ILE A 94 -22.30 5.90 7.12
CA ILE A 94 -23.37 6.64 6.40
C ILE A 94 -24.64 6.73 7.25
N ILE A 95 -25.46 7.75 6.99
CA ILE A 95 -26.77 7.91 7.65
C ILE A 95 -27.80 6.91 7.08
N GLU A 96 -28.88 6.68 7.84
CA GLU A 96 -29.99 5.79 7.40
C GLU A 96 -30.56 6.22 6.05
N ASN A 97 -30.95 5.24 5.22
CA ASN A 97 -31.48 5.41 3.86
C ASN A 97 -30.49 5.98 2.83
N SER A 98 -29.25 6.25 3.23
CA SER A 98 -28.19 6.63 2.30
C SER A 98 -27.74 5.48 1.41
N ILE A 99 -27.21 5.80 0.25
CA ILE A 99 -26.66 4.83 -0.69
C ILE A 99 -25.24 4.46 -0.29
N LEU A 100 -24.98 3.15 -0.24
CA LEU A 100 -23.65 2.56 -0.30
C LEU A 100 -23.45 1.95 -1.66
N MET A 101 -22.43 2.43 -2.38
CA MET A 101 -22.04 1.97 -3.70
C MET A 101 -20.72 1.21 -3.60
N VAL A 102 -20.60 0.08 -4.31
CA VAL A 102 -19.39 -0.76 -4.31
C VAL A 102 -18.94 -0.96 -5.74
N ASP A 103 -17.71 -0.57 -6.05
CA ASP A 103 -17.08 -0.75 -7.36
C ASP A 103 -15.85 -1.65 -7.28
N GLY A 104 -15.60 -2.40 -8.35
CA GLY A 104 -14.38 -3.18 -8.48
C GLY A 104 -14.28 -3.94 -9.79
N ASN A 105 -13.06 -4.42 -10.07
CA ASN A 105 -12.81 -5.24 -11.26
C ASN A 105 -13.11 -6.72 -10.96
N LYS A 106 -13.39 -7.50 -11.99
CA LYS A 106 -13.55 -8.96 -11.88
C LYS A 106 -12.33 -9.62 -11.23
N THR A 107 -11.15 -9.09 -11.54
CA THR A 107 -9.87 -9.58 -11.03
C THR A 107 -9.66 -9.30 -9.55
N ASP A 108 -10.42 -8.37 -8.98
CA ASP A 108 -10.37 -8.00 -7.56
C ASP A 108 -11.49 -8.69 -6.76
N GLY A 109 -12.30 -9.54 -7.44
CA GLY A 109 -13.29 -10.39 -6.79
C GLY A 109 -14.66 -9.75 -6.61
N ILE A 110 -15.03 -8.71 -7.37
CA ILE A 110 -16.30 -7.99 -7.24
C ILE A 110 -17.52 -8.91 -7.34
N GLU A 111 -17.46 -9.98 -8.14
CA GLU A 111 -18.55 -10.96 -8.27
C GLU A 111 -18.85 -11.66 -6.94
N SER A 112 -17.80 -12.02 -6.20
CA SER A 112 -17.93 -12.64 -4.88
C SER A 112 -18.55 -11.69 -3.88
N HIS A 113 -18.17 -10.41 -3.89
CA HIS A 113 -18.74 -9.38 -3.02
C HIS A 113 -20.21 -9.15 -3.33
N LEU A 114 -20.57 -9.01 -4.61
CA LEU A 114 -21.96 -8.87 -5.03
C LEU A 114 -22.83 -10.06 -4.57
N LYS A 115 -22.31 -11.30 -4.72
CA LYS A 115 -23.03 -12.51 -4.27
C LYS A 115 -23.27 -12.49 -2.76
N ILE A 116 -22.27 -12.09 -1.95
CA ILE A 116 -22.39 -12.00 -0.51
C ILE A 116 -23.41 -10.93 -0.09
N LEU A 117 -23.32 -9.75 -0.69
CA LEU A 117 -24.16 -8.61 -0.32
C LEU A 117 -25.61 -8.78 -0.74
N ARG A 118 -25.90 -9.49 -1.83
CA ARG A 118 -27.28 -9.90 -2.22
C ARG A 118 -28.00 -10.76 -1.20
N ASN A 119 -27.27 -11.50 -0.37
CA ASN A 119 -27.87 -12.28 0.71
C ASN A 119 -28.21 -11.45 1.95
N LEU A 120 -27.78 -10.21 2.01
CA LEU A 120 -27.89 -9.33 3.17
C LEU A 120 -28.72 -8.08 2.90
N PHE A 121 -28.72 -7.62 1.65
CA PHE A 121 -29.31 -6.35 1.25
C PHE A 121 -30.05 -6.49 -0.07
N ASP A 122 -31.11 -5.73 -0.24
CA ASP A 122 -31.78 -5.53 -1.53
C ASP A 122 -30.87 -4.65 -2.40
N ILE A 123 -30.35 -5.24 -3.49
CA ILE A 123 -29.49 -4.52 -4.42
C ILE A 123 -30.33 -3.71 -5.39
N ASP A 124 -30.30 -2.38 -5.28
CA ASP A 124 -31.09 -1.44 -6.09
C ASP A 124 -30.63 -1.38 -7.56
N GLY A 125 -29.36 -1.69 -7.81
CA GLY A 125 -28.87 -1.75 -9.18
C GLY A 125 -27.47 -2.33 -9.33
N VAL A 126 -27.17 -2.81 -10.54
CA VAL A 126 -25.87 -3.39 -10.91
C VAL A 126 -25.53 -2.97 -12.33
N ILE A 127 -24.34 -2.45 -12.52
CA ILE A 127 -23.78 -2.14 -13.85
C ILE A 127 -22.52 -2.95 -14.07
N SER A 128 -22.49 -3.69 -15.18
CA SER A 128 -21.33 -4.46 -15.62
C SER A 128 -20.71 -3.80 -16.85
N LYS A 129 -19.49 -3.26 -16.71
CA LYS A 129 -18.76 -2.62 -17.81
C LYS A 129 -17.24 -2.61 -17.55
N SER A 130 -16.43 -2.54 -18.61
CA SER A 130 -14.97 -2.39 -18.50
C SER A 130 -14.33 -3.42 -17.56
N HIS A 131 -14.67 -4.71 -17.73
CA HIS A 131 -14.13 -5.82 -16.94
C HIS A 131 -14.35 -5.72 -15.43
N GLY A 132 -15.40 -5.01 -15.00
CA GLY A 132 -15.76 -4.86 -13.60
C GLY A 132 -17.25 -4.71 -13.40
N LYS A 133 -17.64 -4.47 -12.15
CA LYS A 133 -19.01 -4.17 -11.74
C LYS A 133 -19.03 -3.04 -10.73
N ILE A 134 -20.09 -2.27 -10.79
CA ILE A 134 -20.51 -1.37 -9.72
C ILE A 134 -21.95 -1.74 -9.37
N PHE A 135 -22.25 -1.76 -8.08
CA PHE A 135 -23.60 -2.00 -7.58
C PHE A 135 -23.84 -1.17 -6.34
N TRP A 136 -25.12 -0.97 -6.01
CA TRP A 136 -25.50 -0.12 -4.86
C TRP A 136 -26.75 -0.63 -4.18
N PHE A 137 -26.88 -0.23 -2.93
CA PHE A 137 -28.01 -0.54 -2.07
C PHE A 137 -28.15 0.57 -1.00
N LYS A 138 -29.33 0.67 -0.41
CA LYS A 138 -29.59 1.62 0.69
C LYS A 138 -29.19 1.03 2.02
N LYS A 139 -28.70 1.87 2.92
CA LYS A 139 -28.52 1.50 4.31
C LYS A 139 -29.87 1.27 4.96
N THR A 140 -30.05 0.06 5.43
CA THR A 140 -31.23 -0.42 6.19
C THR A 140 -30.79 -0.99 7.52
N GLN A 141 -31.53 -1.92 8.09
CA GLN A 141 -31.14 -2.59 9.33
C GLN A 141 -29.74 -3.20 9.22
N ARG A 142 -28.89 -2.93 10.21
CA ARG A 142 -27.50 -3.38 10.26
C ARG A 142 -27.38 -4.88 10.51
N PRO A 143 -26.84 -5.67 9.57
CA PRO A 143 -26.61 -7.12 9.77
C PRO A 143 -25.51 -7.38 10.80
N LYS A 144 -25.70 -8.39 11.66
CA LYS A 144 -24.71 -8.77 12.70
C LYS A 144 -23.36 -9.20 12.12
N ILE A 145 -23.34 -9.76 10.91
CA ILE A 145 -22.13 -10.24 10.24
C ILE A 145 -21.10 -9.09 9.99
N LEU A 146 -21.54 -7.83 9.93
CA LEU A 146 -20.64 -6.69 9.77
C LEU A 146 -19.62 -6.59 10.90
N ASN A 147 -19.95 -7.04 12.12
CA ASN A 147 -18.98 -7.08 13.22
C ASN A 147 -17.81 -8.03 12.92
N GLN A 148 -18.07 -9.17 12.28
CA GLN A 148 -17.02 -10.08 11.84
C GLN A 148 -16.18 -9.48 10.71
N TRP A 149 -16.81 -8.76 9.77
CA TRP A 149 -16.09 -8.11 8.67
C TRP A 149 -15.17 -7.00 9.14
N LEU A 150 -15.57 -6.23 10.16
CA LEU A 150 -14.71 -5.19 10.75
C LEU A 150 -13.40 -5.75 11.31
N GLN A 151 -13.39 -7.02 11.78
CA GLN A 151 -12.15 -7.67 12.22
C GLN A 151 -11.10 -7.79 11.10
N GLY A 152 -11.53 -7.80 9.83
CA GLY A 152 -10.63 -7.75 8.67
C GLY A 152 -9.85 -6.43 8.54
N LEU A 153 -10.20 -5.40 9.30
CA LEU A 153 -9.46 -4.14 9.39
C LEU A 153 -8.55 -4.05 10.61
N GLU A 154 -8.61 -5.01 11.50
CA GLU A 154 -7.79 -5.02 12.72
C GLU A 154 -6.44 -5.72 12.48
N PRO A 155 -5.38 -5.34 13.23
CA PRO A 155 -4.12 -6.05 13.18
C PRO A 155 -4.27 -7.50 13.65
N ALA A 156 -3.74 -8.44 12.85
CA ALA A 156 -3.67 -9.86 13.20
C ALA A 156 -2.23 -10.26 13.56
N THR A 157 -2.08 -11.31 14.36
CA THR A 157 -0.76 -11.86 14.69
C THR A 157 -0.39 -12.95 13.69
N VAL A 158 0.81 -12.87 13.15
CA VAL A 158 1.39 -13.87 12.25
C VAL A 158 2.69 -14.44 12.82
N ASP A 159 3.49 -15.09 11.99
CA ASP A 159 4.75 -15.73 12.37
C ASP A 159 5.58 -14.90 13.37
N GLN A 160 6.18 -15.54 14.33
CA GLN A 160 7.04 -14.95 15.35
C GLN A 160 6.38 -13.80 16.18
N GLY A 161 5.05 -13.72 16.19
CA GLY A 161 4.32 -12.72 16.96
C GLY A 161 4.15 -11.35 16.30
N TYR A 162 4.58 -11.20 15.05
CA TYR A 162 4.42 -9.95 14.30
C TYR A 162 2.95 -9.60 14.07
N LYS A 163 2.67 -8.30 14.09
CA LYS A 163 1.36 -7.73 13.74
C LYS A 163 1.36 -7.33 12.27
N THR A 164 0.33 -7.80 11.57
CA THR A 164 0.06 -7.45 10.17
C THR A 164 -1.42 -7.11 10.02
N ARG A 165 -1.85 -6.74 8.83
CA ARG A 165 -3.24 -6.40 8.54
C ARG A 165 -3.62 -6.93 7.16
N ALA A 166 -4.89 -7.30 6.97
CA ALA A 166 -5.37 -7.71 5.65
C ALA A 166 -5.17 -6.59 4.62
N GLY A 167 -4.64 -6.96 3.45
CA GLY A 167 -4.43 -6.05 2.32
C GLY A 167 -3.03 -5.45 2.20
N ILE A 168 -2.22 -5.44 3.26
CA ILE A 168 -0.81 -5.02 3.17
C ILE A 168 0.06 -6.11 2.57
N PHE A 169 1.28 -5.75 2.17
CA PHE A 169 2.25 -6.70 1.64
C PHE A 169 2.55 -7.80 2.67
N SER A 170 2.58 -9.05 2.21
CA SER A 170 2.88 -10.25 3.03
C SER A 170 2.09 -10.32 4.34
N ALA A 171 0.77 -10.09 4.23
CA ALA A 171 -0.14 -9.96 5.38
C ALA A 171 -0.28 -11.23 6.23
N ASN A 172 0.08 -12.41 5.72
CA ASN A 172 -0.21 -13.71 6.35
C ASN A 172 1.04 -14.44 6.86
N HIS A 173 2.23 -14.01 6.46
CA HIS A 173 3.50 -14.70 6.79
C HIS A 173 4.68 -13.76 6.56
N ILE A 174 5.85 -14.10 7.11
CA ILE A 174 7.10 -13.43 6.80
C ILE A 174 7.44 -13.67 5.31
N ASP A 175 7.77 -12.58 4.59
CA ASP A 175 8.15 -12.66 3.19
C ASP A 175 9.48 -13.40 3.02
N LYS A 176 9.51 -14.37 2.10
CA LYS A 176 10.70 -15.21 1.86
C LYS A 176 11.88 -14.42 1.32
N ALA A 177 11.63 -13.40 0.50
CA ALA A 177 12.70 -12.56 -0.03
C ALA A 177 13.32 -11.70 1.08
N SER A 178 12.49 -11.11 1.94
CA SER A 178 12.96 -10.34 3.10
C SER A 178 13.73 -11.21 4.09
N ALA A 179 13.28 -12.45 4.35
CA ALA A 179 14.01 -13.39 5.18
C ALA A 179 15.39 -13.74 4.58
N LEU A 180 15.43 -14.03 3.28
CA LEU A 180 16.68 -14.30 2.56
C LEU A 180 17.64 -13.11 2.63
N LEU A 181 17.14 -11.88 2.47
CA LEU A 181 17.96 -10.68 2.62
C LEU A 181 18.55 -10.62 4.02
N LEU A 182 17.73 -10.76 5.06
CA LEU A 182 18.16 -10.70 6.46
C LEU A 182 19.28 -11.72 6.78
N GLU A 183 19.13 -12.96 6.31
CA GLU A 183 20.13 -14.04 6.50
C GLU A 183 21.50 -13.71 5.88
N ASN A 184 21.52 -12.84 4.87
CA ASN A 184 22.73 -12.49 4.11
C ASN A 184 23.24 -11.07 4.43
N LEU A 185 22.61 -10.35 5.37
CA LEU A 185 23.12 -9.07 5.85
C LEU A 185 24.33 -9.27 6.78
N PRO A 186 25.31 -8.37 6.72
CA PRO A 186 26.46 -8.46 7.62
C PRO A 186 26.08 -8.11 9.07
N ASN A 187 26.66 -8.86 10.01
CA ASN A 187 26.42 -8.66 11.47
C ASN A 187 27.01 -7.37 12.03
N HIS A 188 27.60 -6.51 11.18
CA HIS A 188 28.29 -5.29 11.61
C HIS A 188 27.73 -4.01 10.98
N LEU A 189 26.49 -4.05 10.49
CA LEU A 189 25.83 -2.82 10.05
C LEU A 189 25.80 -1.79 11.19
N SER A 190 26.12 -0.55 10.87
CA SER A 190 26.30 0.49 11.89
C SER A 190 25.94 1.86 11.35
N GLY A 191 25.72 2.81 12.26
CA GLY A 191 25.42 4.19 11.89
C GLY A 191 23.95 4.45 11.60
N LYS A 192 23.69 5.32 10.64
CA LYS A 192 22.34 5.75 10.20
C LYS A 192 21.88 4.91 9.03
N GLY A 193 20.77 4.21 9.17
CA GLY A 193 20.17 3.38 8.13
C GLY A 193 18.81 3.85 7.65
N VAL A 194 18.39 3.35 6.50
CA VAL A 194 17.00 3.47 6.02
C VAL A 194 16.53 2.16 5.40
N ASP A 195 15.27 1.81 5.67
CA ASP A 195 14.54 0.68 5.07
C ASP A 195 13.53 1.27 4.08
N LEU A 196 13.81 1.13 2.78
CA LEU A 196 12.98 1.69 1.72
C LEU A 196 11.91 0.69 1.28
N GLY A 197 10.65 1.03 1.53
CA GLY A 197 9.52 0.11 1.37
C GLY A 197 9.47 -0.89 2.53
N ALA A 198 9.51 -0.37 3.76
CA ALA A 198 9.71 -1.16 4.98
C ALA A 198 8.57 -2.13 5.31
N GLY A 199 7.40 -1.99 4.66
CA GLY A 199 6.23 -2.79 4.96
C GLY A 199 5.83 -2.68 6.43
N TRP A 200 5.55 -3.82 7.06
CA TRP A 200 5.24 -3.91 8.49
C TRP A 200 6.46 -4.06 9.40
N GLY A 201 7.67 -3.73 8.88
CA GLY A 201 8.87 -3.50 9.65
C GLY A 201 9.71 -4.73 10.00
N TYR A 202 9.53 -5.86 9.30
CA TYR A 202 10.28 -7.11 9.59
C TYR A 202 11.81 -6.91 9.54
N LEU A 203 12.34 -6.40 8.42
CA LEU A 203 13.78 -6.20 8.25
C LEU A 203 14.35 -5.26 9.32
N SER A 204 13.72 -4.12 9.50
CA SER A 204 14.15 -3.11 10.46
C SER A 204 14.14 -3.62 11.89
N ASN A 205 13.11 -4.39 12.29
CA ASN A 205 13.02 -4.94 13.63
C ASN A 205 14.13 -5.96 13.92
N GLU A 206 14.36 -6.88 12.99
CA GLU A 206 15.41 -7.89 13.16
C GLU A 206 16.81 -7.24 13.11
N LEU A 207 17.04 -6.22 12.29
CA LEU A 207 18.28 -5.46 12.27
C LEU A 207 18.54 -4.77 13.60
N LEU A 208 17.55 -4.11 14.19
CA LEU A 208 17.68 -3.42 15.47
C LEU A 208 17.95 -4.38 16.63
N LYS A 209 17.33 -5.57 16.63
CA LYS A 209 17.59 -6.60 17.64
C LYS A 209 19.02 -7.15 17.61
N ASN A 210 19.59 -7.24 16.42
CA ASN A 210 20.84 -7.97 16.21
C ASN A 210 22.06 -7.05 16.00
N ASN A 211 21.87 -5.71 15.98
CA ASN A 211 22.97 -4.77 15.69
C ASN A 211 22.94 -3.55 16.61
N ASP A 212 23.65 -3.60 17.70
CA ASP A 212 23.76 -2.49 18.67
C ASP A 212 24.48 -1.26 18.10
N LYS A 213 25.26 -1.42 17.03
CA LYS A 213 26.00 -0.34 16.38
C LYS A 213 25.14 0.50 15.44
N ILE A 214 23.91 0.09 15.15
CA ILE A 214 22.93 0.92 14.44
C ILE A 214 22.51 2.06 15.37
N LYS A 215 22.73 3.30 14.94
CA LYS A 215 22.37 4.51 15.69
C LYS A 215 20.92 4.91 15.44
N SER A 216 20.44 4.72 14.22
CA SER A 216 19.04 4.93 13.86
C SER A 216 18.71 4.20 12.56
N ILE A 217 17.46 3.82 12.40
CA ILE A 217 16.92 3.34 11.14
C ILE A 217 15.60 4.05 10.84
N CYS A 218 15.47 4.60 9.62
CA CYS A 218 14.23 5.20 9.14
C CYS A 218 13.45 4.17 8.33
N LEU A 219 12.24 3.86 8.73
CA LEU A 219 11.31 3.03 7.98
C LEU A 219 10.49 3.94 7.08
N VAL A 220 10.72 3.89 5.78
CA VAL A 220 9.95 4.66 4.78
C VAL A 220 8.98 3.71 4.11
N GLU A 221 7.68 3.96 4.30
CA GLU A 221 6.63 3.09 3.79
C GLU A 221 5.48 3.91 3.20
N ALA A 222 5.01 3.52 2.03
CA ALA A 222 3.93 4.19 1.32
C ALA A 222 2.54 3.76 1.80
N ASP A 223 2.39 2.53 2.31
CA ASP A 223 1.15 2.04 2.88
C ASP A 223 1.04 2.41 4.36
N TRP A 224 0.13 3.34 4.69
CA TRP A 224 -0.16 3.78 6.05
C TRP A 224 -0.51 2.63 6.99
N ASN A 225 -1.24 1.63 6.51
CA ASN A 225 -1.62 0.48 7.32
C ASN A 225 -0.43 -0.42 7.64
N ALA A 226 0.48 -0.61 6.68
CA ALA A 226 1.72 -1.35 6.88
C ALA A 226 2.64 -0.61 7.86
N LEU A 227 2.80 0.70 7.69
CA LEU A 227 3.61 1.53 8.61
C LEU A 227 3.06 1.52 10.04
N ASN A 228 1.73 1.51 10.21
CA ASN A 228 1.14 1.40 11.55
C ASN A 228 1.37 0.01 12.16
N CYS A 229 1.37 -1.06 11.37
CA CYS A 229 1.80 -2.37 11.84
C CYS A 229 3.29 -2.37 12.24
N ALA A 230 4.16 -1.68 11.48
CA ALA A 230 5.57 -1.53 11.84
C ALA A 230 5.76 -0.84 13.20
N LYS A 231 4.96 0.20 13.50
CA LYS A 231 4.96 0.87 14.81
C LYS A 231 4.52 -0.06 15.97
N LEU A 232 3.64 -1.02 15.70
CA LEU A 232 3.25 -2.04 16.68
C LEU A 232 4.31 -3.12 16.87
N ASN A 233 5.10 -3.39 15.83
CA ASN A 233 6.11 -4.44 15.82
C ASN A 233 7.45 -4.00 16.41
N ILE A 234 7.77 -2.71 16.37
CA ILE A 234 9.09 -2.19 16.74
C ILE A 234 8.96 -1.27 17.94
N ASN A 235 9.45 -1.72 19.08
CA ASN A 235 9.58 -0.92 20.29
C ASN A 235 11.06 -0.60 20.55
N ASP A 236 11.67 0.20 19.68
CA ASP A 236 13.07 0.60 19.75
C ASP A 236 13.19 2.09 19.41
N SER A 237 13.79 2.87 20.31
CA SER A 237 13.92 4.33 20.15
C SER A 237 14.80 4.76 18.97
N ARG A 238 15.58 3.84 18.40
CA ARG A 238 16.39 4.07 17.19
C ARG A 238 15.57 4.03 15.93
N ALA A 239 14.33 3.47 15.95
CA ALA A 239 13.42 3.41 14.80
C ALA A 239 12.72 4.75 14.59
N LYS A 240 12.68 5.21 13.35
CA LYS A 240 11.88 6.35 12.90
C LYS A 240 10.92 5.87 11.80
N PHE A 241 9.72 6.41 11.78
CA PHE A 241 8.67 5.97 10.87
C PHE A 241 8.23 7.14 9.99
N GLU A 242 8.28 6.96 8.67
CA GLU A 242 7.89 7.98 7.71
C GLU A 242 6.89 7.40 6.71
N TRP A 243 5.71 7.99 6.65
CA TRP A 243 4.72 7.66 5.63
C TRP A 243 5.00 8.47 4.37
N ALA A 244 5.71 7.88 3.44
CA ALA A 244 6.16 8.54 2.22
C ALA A 244 6.33 7.56 1.07
N ASP A 245 6.33 8.09 -0.15
CA ASP A 245 6.87 7.40 -1.31
C ASP A 245 8.40 7.32 -1.19
N ALA A 246 8.93 6.11 -1.09
CA ALA A 246 10.37 5.87 -0.95
C ALA A 246 11.20 6.50 -2.08
N THR A 247 10.62 6.65 -3.28
CA THR A 247 11.28 7.30 -4.43
C THR A 247 11.39 8.82 -4.27
N HIS A 248 10.64 9.41 -3.34
CA HIS A 248 10.61 10.84 -3.02
C HIS A 248 11.16 11.17 -1.63
N HIS A 249 11.65 10.19 -0.87
CA HIS A 249 12.27 10.41 0.44
C HIS A 249 13.46 11.37 0.32
N LYS A 250 13.56 12.38 1.22
CA LYS A 250 14.49 13.51 1.07
C LYS A 250 15.70 13.47 1.97
N ASP A 251 15.60 12.84 3.14
CA ASP A 251 16.72 12.74 4.09
C ASP A 251 17.85 11.90 3.48
N ASN A 252 19.10 12.23 3.77
CA ASN A 252 20.27 11.61 3.14
C ASN A 252 21.44 11.40 4.13
N GLY A 253 22.57 10.95 3.59
CA GLY A 253 23.77 10.67 4.36
C GLY A 253 23.68 9.36 5.14
N TYR A 254 22.96 8.39 4.62
CA TYR A 254 22.82 7.06 5.21
C TYR A 254 24.09 6.23 5.05
N ASP A 255 24.47 5.52 6.11
CA ASP A 255 25.59 4.59 6.12
C ASP A 255 25.20 3.26 5.48
N PHE A 256 23.90 2.89 5.56
CA PHE A 256 23.37 1.73 4.88
C PHE A 256 21.91 1.91 4.49
N ILE A 257 21.51 1.25 3.42
CA ILE A 257 20.13 1.11 2.97
C ILE A 257 19.83 -0.37 2.83
N VAL A 258 18.68 -0.79 3.36
CA VAL A 258 18.08 -2.09 3.07
C VAL A 258 16.80 -1.90 2.29
N MET A 259 16.48 -2.79 1.35
CA MET A 259 15.21 -2.76 0.64
C MET A 259 14.83 -4.10 0.02
N ASN A 260 13.55 -4.39 0.06
CA ASN A 260 12.88 -5.38 -0.77
C ASN A 260 11.86 -4.62 -1.65
N PRO A 261 12.33 -4.03 -2.76
CA PRO A 261 11.48 -3.10 -3.52
C PRO A 261 10.30 -3.83 -4.16
N PRO A 262 9.14 -3.16 -4.33
CA PRO A 262 7.97 -3.75 -4.94
C PRO A 262 8.26 -4.16 -6.40
N PHE A 263 7.91 -5.39 -6.77
CA PHE A 263 8.09 -5.92 -8.13
C PHE A 263 6.83 -5.80 -8.96
N HIS A 264 5.66 -5.59 -8.30
CA HIS A 264 4.36 -5.55 -8.93
C HIS A 264 3.48 -4.51 -8.23
N GLN A 265 3.06 -3.47 -8.95
CA GLN A 265 1.88 -2.69 -8.57
C GLN A 265 0.61 -3.26 -9.24
N SER A 266 0.79 -4.04 -10.33
CA SER A 266 -0.27 -4.74 -11.07
C SER A 266 0.08 -6.22 -11.27
N ARG A 267 -0.64 -6.94 -12.15
CA ARG A 267 -0.31 -8.32 -12.53
C ARG A 267 0.95 -8.45 -13.41
N LYS A 268 1.46 -7.33 -13.93
CA LYS A 268 2.70 -7.31 -14.72
C LYS A 268 3.81 -6.81 -13.83
N ALA A 269 5.00 -7.43 -13.96
CA ALA A 269 6.21 -6.90 -13.37
C ALA A 269 6.44 -5.48 -13.91
N GLU A 270 6.61 -4.52 -13.01
CA GLU A 270 6.97 -3.15 -13.33
C GLU A 270 8.42 -2.90 -12.87
N PRO A 271 9.42 -3.32 -13.68
CA PRO A 271 10.84 -3.19 -13.31
C PRO A 271 11.25 -1.74 -13.03
N ASP A 272 10.50 -0.78 -13.57
CA ASP A 272 10.83 0.64 -13.47
C ASP A 272 10.70 1.20 -12.04
N ILE A 273 9.79 0.64 -11.22
CA ILE A 273 9.72 1.03 -9.80
C ILE A 273 10.99 0.60 -9.06
N GLY A 274 11.44 -0.65 -9.24
CA GLY A 274 12.67 -1.11 -8.63
C GLY A 274 13.91 -0.32 -9.08
N LYS A 275 13.95 0.10 -10.35
CA LYS A 275 14.99 1.00 -10.86
C LYS A 275 14.96 2.37 -10.19
N SER A 276 13.77 2.93 -9.96
CA SER A 276 13.60 4.20 -9.25
C SER A 276 14.06 4.09 -7.79
N PHE A 277 13.79 2.97 -7.12
CA PHE A 277 14.31 2.67 -5.77
C PHE A 277 15.83 2.60 -5.75
N ILE A 278 16.47 1.91 -6.73
CA ILE A 278 17.93 1.82 -6.85
C ILE A 278 18.55 3.18 -7.07
N GLN A 279 17.98 3.98 -7.98
CA GLN A 279 18.41 5.34 -8.21
C GLN A 279 18.33 6.15 -6.92
N ARG A 280 17.17 6.13 -6.26
CA ARG A 280 16.96 6.89 -5.02
C ARG A 280 17.92 6.47 -3.92
N ALA A 281 18.12 5.16 -3.74
CA ALA A 281 19.10 4.65 -2.79
C ALA A 281 20.51 5.21 -3.01
N SER A 282 20.94 5.34 -4.28
CA SER A 282 22.26 5.92 -4.60
C SER A 282 22.38 7.40 -4.21
N GLU A 283 21.27 8.15 -4.29
CA GLU A 283 21.21 9.57 -3.94
C GLU A 283 21.20 9.80 -2.41
N LEU A 284 20.64 8.87 -1.66
CA LEU A 284 20.47 8.95 -0.21
C LEU A 284 21.71 8.49 0.57
N LEU A 285 22.54 7.62 0.00
CA LEU A 285 23.71 7.06 0.65
C LEU A 285 24.84 8.09 0.84
N SER A 286 25.55 7.97 1.94
CA SER A 286 26.84 8.63 2.14
C SER A 286 27.89 8.07 1.13
N PRO A 287 29.00 8.76 0.88
CA PRO A 287 30.03 8.29 -0.07
C PRO A 287 30.59 6.90 0.23
N LYS A 288 30.52 6.46 1.49
CA LYS A 288 30.95 5.12 1.96
C LYS A 288 29.78 4.20 2.24
N GLY A 289 28.56 4.66 2.02
CA GLY A 289 27.33 3.94 2.32
C GLY A 289 27.13 2.73 1.41
N GLN A 290 26.32 1.80 1.87
CA GLN A 290 26.06 0.52 1.20
C GLN A 290 24.56 0.29 1.02
N LEU A 291 24.19 -0.17 -0.15
CA LEU A 291 22.87 -0.70 -0.45
C LEU A 291 22.87 -2.22 -0.31
N TRP A 292 21.88 -2.76 0.39
CA TRP A 292 21.57 -4.18 0.48
C TRP A 292 20.15 -4.40 0.00
N MET A 293 19.98 -5.17 -1.06
CA MET A 293 18.66 -5.40 -1.63
C MET A 293 18.44 -6.85 -2.00
N VAL A 294 17.17 -7.25 -1.96
CA VAL A 294 16.72 -8.51 -2.56
C VAL A 294 15.81 -8.22 -3.74
N ALA A 295 15.89 -9.05 -4.75
CA ALA A 295 15.03 -8.95 -5.93
C ALA A 295 14.71 -10.34 -6.49
N ASN A 296 13.63 -10.45 -7.26
CA ASN A 296 13.38 -11.63 -8.09
C ASN A 296 14.56 -11.86 -9.03
N ARG A 297 15.01 -13.10 -9.13
CA ARG A 297 16.16 -13.48 -9.95
C ARG A 297 16.05 -13.04 -11.41
N GLN A 298 14.84 -13.05 -11.96
CA GLN A 298 14.58 -12.69 -13.36
C GLN A 298 14.63 -11.18 -13.65
N LEU A 299 14.63 -10.32 -12.61
CA LEU A 299 14.69 -8.88 -12.79
C LEU A 299 16.13 -8.42 -13.02
N ALA A 300 16.39 -7.87 -14.20
CA ALA A 300 17.72 -7.41 -14.61
C ALA A 300 18.02 -6.02 -14.01
N TYR A 301 18.34 -5.97 -12.71
CA TYR A 301 18.70 -4.73 -12.03
C TYR A 301 20.21 -4.41 -12.11
N GLU A 302 21.04 -5.34 -12.55
CA GLU A 302 22.49 -5.19 -12.63
C GLU A 302 22.90 -3.95 -13.43
N THR A 303 22.35 -3.77 -14.62
CA THR A 303 22.63 -2.58 -15.47
C THR A 303 22.27 -1.27 -14.77
N THR A 304 21.16 -1.26 -14.01
CA THR A 304 20.74 -0.08 -13.24
C THR A 304 21.71 0.16 -12.08
N LEU A 305 22.06 -0.90 -11.35
CA LEU A 305 23.04 -0.82 -10.25
C LEU A 305 24.40 -0.32 -10.75
N ASP A 306 24.91 -0.87 -11.86
CA ASP A 306 26.17 -0.43 -12.49
C ASP A 306 26.12 1.03 -12.95
N THR A 307 24.95 1.55 -13.27
CA THR A 307 24.78 2.97 -13.60
C THR A 307 25.03 3.86 -12.39
N TYR A 308 24.56 3.46 -11.21
CA TYR A 308 24.55 4.30 -10.00
C TYR A 308 25.64 3.97 -8.99
N PHE A 309 26.24 2.80 -9.04
CA PHE A 309 27.25 2.33 -8.07
C PHE A 309 28.56 1.92 -8.77
N THR A 310 29.67 2.06 -8.05
CA THR A 310 31.00 1.66 -8.56
C THR A 310 31.29 0.19 -8.29
N ALA A 311 30.73 -0.36 -7.21
CA ALA A 311 30.92 -1.78 -6.85
C ALA A 311 29.54 -2.41 -6.64
N VAL A 312 29.29 -3.50 -7.37
CA VAL A 312 28.06 -4.30 -7.31
C VAL A 312 28.47 -5.76 -7.15
N ASN A 313 27.97 -6.41 -6.11
CA ASN A 313 28.29 -7.79 -5.78
C ASN A 313 27.00 -8.60 -5.62
N SER A 314 26.89 -9.73 -6.32
CA SER A 314 25.90 -10.76 -6.01
C SER A 314 26.36 -11.51 -4.76
N ILE A 315 25.57 -11.48 -3.69
CA ILE A 315 25.91 -12.10 -2.41
C ILE A 315 25.42 -13.54 -2.38
N THR A 316 24.17 -13.76 -2.79
CA THR A 316 23.57 -15.09 -2.91
C THR A 316 22.48 -15.10 -3.96
N GLU A 317 22.29 -16.27 -4.56
CA GLU A 317 21.19 -16.50 -5.50
C GLU A 317 20.49 -17.81 -5.17
N THR A 318 19.16 -17.77 -5.29
CA THR A 318 18.28 -18.93 -5.23
C THR A 318 17.54 -19.07 -6.56
N PRO A 319 16.75 -20.12 -6.79
CA PRO A 319 15.93 -20.22 -8.00
C PRO A 319 14.94 -19.05 -8.17
N GLN A 320 14.54 -18.40 -7.08
CA GLN A 320 13.51 -17.35 -7.07
C GLN A 320 14.09 -15.95 -6.86
N PHE A 321 15.11 -15.80 -6.03
CA PHE A 321 15.60 -14.51 -5.56
C PHE A 321 17.11 -14.39 -5.66
N LYS A 322 17.59 -13.15 -5.70
CA LYS A 322 19.01 -12.78 -5.56
C LYS A 322 19.15 -11.67 -4.53
N VAL A 323 20.21 -11.75 -3.73
CA VAL A 323 20.62 -10.71 -2.79
C VAL A 323 21.83 -9.98 -3.36
N ILE A 324 21.76 -8.68 -3.43
CA ILE A 324 22.78 -7.83 -4.03
C ILE A 324 23.26 -6.80 -3.00
N ASN A 325 24.57 -6.63 -2.90
CA ASN A 325 25.19 -5.50 -2.25
C ASN A 325 25.77 -4.54 -3.31
N ALA A 326 25.46 -3.26 -3.17
CA ALA A 326 26.05 -2.21 -4.00
C ALA A 326 26.66 -1.12 -3.11
N SER A 327 27.82 -0.61 -3.48
CA SER A 327 28.54 0.39 -2.69
C SER A 327 29.23 1.43 -3.54
N ARG A 328 29.71 2.50 -2.88
CA ARG A 328 30.36 3.63 -3.56
C ARG A 328 29.41 4.26 -4.59
N PRO A 329 28.33 4.93 -4.14
CA PRO A 329 27.40 5.62 -5.04
C PRO A 329 28.13 6.64 -5.88
N LYS A 330 27.87 6.62 -7.18
CA LYS A 330 28.49 7.54 -8.14
C LYS A 330 27.88 8.94 -7.96
N LYS A 331 28.72 9.94 -7.73
CA LYS A 331 28.26 11.34 -7.70
C LYS A 331 27.67 11.70 -9.05
N ARG A 332 26.42 12.14 -9.09
CA ARG A 332 25.89 12.79 -10.31
C ARG A 332 26.59 14.13 -10.48
N ILE A 333 27.33 14.27 -11.58
CA ILE A 333 27.67 15.58 -12.10
C ILE A 333 26.39 16.08 -12.79
N PHE A 334 25.61 16.94 -12.09
CA PHE A 334 24.53 17.65 -12.76
C PHE A 334 25.17 18.54 -13.85
N LYS A 335 24.93 18.18 -15.12
CA LYS A 335 25.24 19.07 -16.26
C LYS A 335 24.07 20.00 -16.44
#